data_ae8699ab657d614f7507c376363c335a
#
_entry.id   ae8699ab657d614f7507c376363c335a
#
_cell.length_a   1.000
_cell.length_b   1.000
_cell.length_c   1.000
_cell.angle_alpha   90.00
_cell.angle_beta   90.00
_cell.angle_gamma   90.00
#
_symmetry.space_group_name_H-M   'P 1'
#
loop_
_entity.id
_entity.type
_entity.pdbx_description
1 polymer ?
#
loop_
_entity_poly.entity_id
_entity_poly.type
_entity_poly.pdbx_seq_one_letter_code
_entity_poly.pdbx_strand_id
1 'polypeptide(L)'
;MNDLVLLHGALGAARQLDPLADVLRQNFRVHQLDFEGHASAPPRDRPFRMEYFAENVIELLDRNGIGSAAFFGYSMGGYVALYLAAERSELVERVATLGTKFRWDPQTAAREAGRLDPVAIRAKVPRFADALAERHAAAGGWESVLERTADLLRNLGDEPLLTDATFARIRQPVQVMVGARDNTVSVEESADVTGRLTNGSLSVLPDTPHPIEQVDVGLLVSALRDFLAPRRR
;
A
#
# COMPACT_ATOMS: atom_id res chain seq x y z
N MET A 1 18.24 -8.95 -13.45
CA MET A 1 17.63 -8.47 -12.20
C MET A 1 16.12 -8.55 -12.38
N ASN A 2 15.40 -9.06 -11.36
CA ASN A 2 13.94 -9.09 -11.39
C ASN A 2 13.37 -7.71 -11.07
N ASP A 3 12.19 -7.41 -11.60
CA ASP A 3 11.49 -6.16 -11.34
C ASP A 3 10.76 -6.23 -10.00
N LEU A 4 10.84 -5.15 -9.23
CA LEU A 4 10.16 -4.96 -7.95
C LEU A 4 9.48 -3.59 -7.94
N VAL A 5 8.17 -3.58 -7.70
CA VAL A 5 7.38 -2.35 -7.60
C VAL A 5 7.10 -2.07 -6.13
N LEU A 6 7.39 -0.85 -5.68
CA LEU A 6 7.10 -0.37 -4.34
C LEU A 6 5.92 0.63 -4.39
N LEU A 7 4.88 0.36 -3.59
CA LEU A 7 3.63 1.12 -3.56
C LEU A 7 3.42 1.78 -2.20
N HIS A 8 3.25 3.10 -2.19
CA HIS A 8 3.05 3.89 -0.97
C HIS A 8 1.64 3.76 -0.38
N GLY A 9 1.47 4.19 0.87
CA GLY A 9 0.19 4.22 1.57
C GLY A 9 -0.66 5.46 1.22
N ALA A 10 -1.88 5.50 1.76
CA ALA A 10 -2.74 6.68 1.69
C ALA A 10 -2.04 7.92 2.24
N LEU A 11 -2.30 9.09 1.64
CA LEU A 11 -1.65 10.36 1.98
C LEU A 11 -0.11 10.34 1.82
N GLY A 12 0.41 9.28 1.18
CA GLY A 12 1.83 9.03 1.03
C GLY A 12 2.41 9.57 -0.27
N ALA A 13 3.65 9.19 -0.50
CA ALA A 13 4.43 9.46 -1.71
C ALA A 13 5.45 8.35 -1.92
N ALA A 14 5.83 8.11 -3.17
CA ALA A 14 6.87 7.14 -3.53
C ALA A 14 8.18 7.36 -2.75
N ARG A 15 8.59 8.61 -2.58
CA ARG A 15 9.82 9.01 -1.86
C ARG A 15 9.90 8.51 -0.40
N GLN A 16 8.77 8.20 0.25
CA GLN A 16 8.80 7.63 1.60
C GLN A 16 9.40 6.23 1.62
N LEU A 17 9.42 5.56 0.48
CA LEU A 17 9.99 4.23 0.31
C LEU A 17 11.44 4.26 -0.20
N ASP A 18 12.04 5.45 -0.43
CA ASP A 18 13.42 5.57 -0.91
C ASP A 18 14.45 4.86 -0.03
N PRO A 19 14.39 4.94 1.32
CA PRO A 19 15.33 4.22 2.16
C PRO A 19 15.29 2.68 1.95
N LEU A 20 14.10 2.13 1.69
CA LEU A 20 13.91 0.72 1.36
C LEU A 20 14.40 0.43 -0.07
N ALA A 21 14.02 1.28 -1.03
CA ALA A 21 14.41 1.16 -2.42
C ALA A 21 15.93 1.13 -2.61
N ASP A 22 16.67 2.00 -1.93
CA ASP A 22 18.13 2.11 -2.03
C ASP A 22 18.83 0.81 -1.64
N VAL A 23 18.33 0.12 -0.62
CA VAL A 23 18.87 -1.19 -0.23
C VAL A 23 18.48 -2.27 -1.25
N LEU A 24 17.22 -2.28 -1.71
CA LEU A 24 16.71 -3.33 -2.60
C LEU A 24 17.25 -3.21 -4.04
N ARG A 25 17.66 -2.02 -4.48
CA ARG A 25 18.33 -1.79 -5.79
C ARG A 25 19.62 -2.59 -5.97
N GLN A 26 20.22 -3.08 -4.90
CA GLN A 26 21.37 -3.98 -4.99
C GLN A 26 21.01 -5.34 -5.65
N ASN A 27 19.74 -5.75 -5.57
CA ASN A 27 19.29 -7.07 -6.04
C ASN A 27 18.14 -7.03 -7.05
N PHE A 28 17.43 -5.88 -7.15
CA PHE A 28 16.23 -5.72 -7.98
C PHE A 28 16.33 -4.47 -8.85
N ARG A 29 15.60 -4.48 -9.96
CA ARG A 29 15.20 -3.25 -10.64
C ARG A 29 13.99 -2.68 -9.92
N VAL A 30 14.21 -1.67 -9.09
CA VAL A 30 13.16 -1.12 -8.24
C VAL A 30 12.44 0.01 -8.97
N HIS A 31 11.11 -0.10 -9.02
CA HIS A 31 10.19 0.86 -9.58
C HIS A 31 9.30 1.44 -8.49
N GLN A 32 9.03 2.72 -8.58
CA GLN A 32 8.15 3.45 -7.65
C GLN A 32 7.26 4.38 -8.47
N LEU A 33 6.07 4.68 -7.95
CA LEU A 33 5.20 5.70 -8.52
C LEU A 33 4.50 6.47 -7.40
N ASP A 34 4.15 7.71 -7.67
CA ASP A 34 3.09 8.40 -6.94
C ASP A 34 1.76 8.02 -7.58
N PHE A 35 0.79 7.57 -6.79
CA PHE A 35 -0.58 7.37 -7.29
C PHE A 35 -1.19 8.69 -7.73
N GLU A 36 -2.10 8.68 -8.71
CA GLU A 36 -2.79 9.89 -9.18
C GLU A 36 -3.35 10.71 -8.01
N GLY A 37 -3.15 12.02 -8.07
CA GLY A 37 -3.54 12.94 -7.01
C GLY A 37 -2.71 12.84 -5.73
N HIS A 38 -1.56 12.14 -5.73
CA HIS A 38 -0.61 12.12 -4.61
C HIS A 38 0.74 12.70 -5.04
N ALA A 39 1.36 13.45 -4.13
CA ALA A 39 2.70 14.00 -4.26
C ALA A 39 2.95 14.71 -5.61
N SER A 40 3.77 14.13 -6.49
CA SER A 40 4.10 14.71 -7.80
C SER A 40 3.10 14.36 -8.91
N ALA A 41 2.24 13.34 -8.70
CA ALA A 41 1.29 12.91 -9.70
C ALA A 41 0.02 13.79 -9.67
N PRO A 42 -0.33 14.46 -10.78
CA PRO A 42 -1.51 15.31 -10.82
C PRO A 42 -2.79 14.49 -10.63
N PRO A 43 -3.84 15.10 -10.05
CA PRO A 43 -5.13 14.45 -9.97
C PRO A 43 -5.73 14.28 -11.35
N ARG A 44 -6.46 13.17 -11.55
CA ARG A 44 -7.32 12.96 -12.72
C ARG A 44 -8.75 13.37 -12.39
N ASP A 45 -9.55 13.65 -13.43
CA ASP A 45 -10.98 13.99 -13.28
C ASP A 45 -11.81 12.72 -13.02
N ARG A 46 -11.51 12.07 -11.91
CA ARG A 46 -12.21 10.86 -11.42
C ARG A 46 -11.96 10.71 -9.92
N PRO A 47 -12.86 10.08 -9.15
CA PRO A 47 -12.66 9.87 -7.71
C PRO A 47 -11.45 8.97 -7.44
N PHE A 48 -10.90 8.99 -6.22
CA PHE A 48 -9.94 7.97 -5.83
C PHE A 48 -10.66 6.62 -5.68
N ARG A 49 -10.08 5.58 -6.31
CA ARG A 49 -10.53 4.19 -6.23
C ARG A 49 -9.31 3.28 -6.28
N MET A 50 -9.37 2.14 -5.60
CA MET A 50 -8.28 1.16 -5.62
C MET A 50 -8.03 0.62 -7.03
N GLU A 51 -9.10 0.48 -7.82
CA GLU A 51 -9.05 0.05 -9.22
C GLU A 51 -8.25 1.04 -10.07
N TYR A 52 -8.45 2.34 -9.86
CA TYR A 52 -7.73 3.38 -10.60
C TYR A 52 -6.26 3.47 -10.17
N PHE A 53 -5.97 3.19 -8.90
CA PHE A 53 -4.59 3.07 -8.44
C PHE A 53 -3.92 1.81 -9.01
N ALA A 54 -4.66 0.71 -9.19
CA ALA A 54 -4.15 -0.45 -9.91
C ALA A 54 -3.88 -0.14 -11.40
N GLU A 55 -4.73 0.67 -12.06
CA GLU A 55 -4.45 1.18 -13.41
C GLU A 55 -3.14 1.98 -13.46
N ASN A 56 -2.86 2.83 -12.47
CA ASN A 56 -1.58 3.56 -12.42
C ASN A 56 -0.38 2.61 -12.36
N VAL A 57 -0.52 1.48 -11.66
CA VAL A 57 0.52 0.44 -11.62
C VAL A 57 0.67 -0.23 -12.98
N ILE A 58 -0.43 -0.60 -13.64
CA ILE A 58 -0.41 -1.18 -14.99
C ILE A 58 0.27 -0.23 -15.98
N GLU A 59 -0.08 1.05 -15.95
CA GLU A 59 0.56 2.09 -16.78
C GLU A 59 2.08 2.20 -16.51
N LEU A 60 2.50 2.03 -15.24
CA LEU A 60 3.93 1.99 -14.90
C LEU A 60 4.61 0.78 -15.54
N LEU A 61 4.02 -0.42 -15.43
CA LEU A 61 4.56 -1.65 -16.01
C LEU A 61 4.66 -1.52 -17.53
N ASP A 62 3.60 -1.07 -18.20
CA ASP A 62 3.56 -0.92 -19.66
C ASP A 62 4.61 0.08 -20.16
N ARG A 63 4.74 1.25 -19.52
CA ARG A 63 5.73 2.26 -19.90
C ARG A 63 7.17 1.78 -19.76
N ASN A 64 7.43 0.84 -18.85
CA ASN A 64 8.76 0.28 -18.62
C ASN A 64 8.98 -1.06 -19.32
N GLY A 65 8.00 -1.58 -20.09
CA GLY A 65 8.08 -2.87 -20.77
C GLY A 65 8.18 -4.06 -19.81
N ILE A 66 7.54 -3.97 -18.63
CA ILE A 66 7.59 -4.98 -17.58
C ILE A 66 6.38 -5.91 -17.75
N GLY A 67 6.63 -7.18 -18.08
CA GLY A 67 5.60 -8.18 -18.25
C GLY A 67 5.04 -8.71 -16.93
N SER A 68 5.88 -8.82 -15.90
CA SER A 68 5.47 -9.16 -14.53
C SER A 68 6.51 -8.67 -13.52
N ALA A 69 6.09 -8.46 -12.28
CA ALA A 69 6.97 -8.00 -11.20
C ALA A 69 6.60 -8.60 -9.85
N ALA A 70 7.55 -8.56 -8.91
CA ALA A 70 7.25 -8.66 -7.49
C ALA A 70 6.74 -7.30 -6.96
N PHE A 71 5.92 -7.35 -5.93
CA PHE A 71 5.35 -6.14 -5.32
C PHE A 71 5.62 -6.07 -3.83
N PHE A 72 5.97 -4.88 -3.36
CA PHE A 72 5.86 -4.50 -1.96
C PHE A 72 4.88 -3.34 -1.85
N GLY A 73 3.85 -3.50 -1.02
CA GLY A 73 2.86 -2.45 -0.78
C GLY A 73 2.76 -2.10 0.69
N TYR A 74 2.92 -0.81 1.00
CA TYR A 74 2.68 -0.29 2.33
C TYR A 74 1.23 0.22 2.46
N SER A 75 0.51 -0.23 3.49
CA SER A 75 -0.86 0.21 3.81
C SER A 75 -1.78 0.12 2.58
N MET A 76 -2.32 1.22 2.08
CA MET A 76 -3.12 1.29 0.84
C MET A 76 -2.42 0.62 -0.36
N GLY A 77 -1.10 0.80 -0.50
CA GLY A 77 -0.34 0.18 -1.59
C GLY A 77 -0.37 -1.35 -1.55
N GLY A 78 -0.43 -1.95 -0.36
CA GLY A 78 -0.61 -3.41 -0.22
C GLY A 78 -2.00 -3.87 -0.64
N TYR A 79 -3.03 -3.07 -0.39
CA TYR A 79 -4.38 -3.35 -0.87
C TYR A 79 -4.44 -3.34 -2.40
N VAL A 80 -3.83 -2.32 -3.03
CA VAL A 80 -3.73 -2.21 -4.49
C VAL A 80 -2.97 -3.40 -5.08
N ALA A 81 -1.85 -3.81 -4.48
CA ALA A 81 -1.06 -4.94 -4.96
C ALA A 81 -1.84 -6.26 -4.90
N LEU A 82 -2.62 -6.51 -3.84
CA LEU A 82 -3.45 -7.70 -3.72
C LEU A 82 -4.65 -7.66 -4.67
N TYR A 83 -5.27 -6.52 -4.86
CA TYR A 83 -6.31 -6.34 -5.87
C TYR A 83 -5.77 -6.66 -7.27
N LEU A 84 -4.59 -6.13 -7.61
CA LEU A 84 -3.93 -6.43 -8.88
C LEU A 84 -3.61 -7.93 -9.03
N ALA A 85 -3.15 -8.59 -7.96
CA ALA A 85 -2.88 -10.03 -7.96
C ALA A 85 -4.14 -10.88 -8.22
N ALA A 86 -5.31 -10.40 -7.80
CA ALA A 86 -6.59 -11.08 -8.03
C ALA A 86 -7.15 -10.85 -9.45
N GLU A 87 -6.99 -9.63 -10.00
CA GLU A 87 -7.63 -9.23 -11.26
C GLU A 87 -6.69 -9.36 -12.48
N ARG A 88 -5.39 -9.24 -12.27
CA ARG A 88 -4.35 -9.28 -13.32
C ARG A 88 -3.19 -10.18 -12.87
N SER A 89 -3.52 -11.42 -12.59
CA SER A 89 -2.60 -12.40 -12.00
C SER A 89 -1.31 -12.61 -12.79
N GLU A 90 -1.36 -12.40 -14.10
CA GLU A 90 -0.22 -12.50 -15.02
C GLU A 90 0.84 -11.42 -14.81
N LEU A 91 0.46 -10.26 -14.24
CA LEU A 91 1.38 -9.15 -13.96
C LEU A 91 2.12 -9.29 -12.62
N VAL A 92 1.68 -10.23 -11.76
CA VAL A 92 2.14 -10.31 -10.37
C VAL A 92 2.84 -11.63 -10.10
N GLU A 93 4.13 -11.58 -9.75
CA GLU A 93 4.91 -12.76 -9.36
C GLU A 93 4.68 -13.13 -7.89
N ARG A 94 4.69 -12.14 -7.02
CA ARG A 94 4.46 -12.26 -5.57
C ARG A 94 4.13 -10.91 -4.95
N VAL A 95 3.50 -10.91 -3.79
CA VAL A 95 3.14 -9.68 -3.07
C VAL A 95 3.62 -9.76 -1.63
N ALA A 96 4.34 -8.74 -1.17
CA ALA A 96 4.57 -8.48 0.24
C ALA A 96 3.80 -7.23 0.66
N THR A 97 3.06 -7.27 1.76
CA THR A 97 2.34 -6.12 2.30
C THR A 97 2.87 -5.74 3.67
N LEU A 98 2.81 -4.47 4.05
CA LEU A 98 3.08 -4.00 5.41
C LEU A 98 1.98 -3.07 5.89
N GLY A 99 1.36 -3.40 7.02
CA GLY A 99 0.35 -2.56 7.67
C GLY A 99 -0.88 -2.31 6.79
N THR A 100 -1.27 -3.26 5.95
CA THR A 100 -2.43 -3.13 5.08
C THR A 100 -3.71 -3.47 5.85
N LYS A 101 -4.64 -2.52 5.87
CA LYS A 101 -5.97 -2.75 6.40
C LYS A 101 -6.84 -3.47 5.38
N PHE A 102 -7.40 -4.60 5.79
CA PHE A 102 -8.18 -5.49 4.92
C PHE A 102 -9.66 -5.50 5.24
N ARG A 103 -10.00 -5.32 6.52
CA ARG A 103 -11.38 -5.38 6.99
C ARG A 103 -12.04 -4.02 6.79
N TRP A 104 -12.96 -3.98 5.84
CA TRP A 104 -13.75 -2.81 5.53
C TRP A 104 -15.24 -3.13 5.64
N ASP A 105 -15.94 -2.29 6.36
CA ASP A 105 -17.40 -2.22 6.51
C ASP A 105 -17.77 -0.74 6.70
N PRO A 106 -19.07 -0.36 6.57
CA PRO A 106 -19.49 1.04 6.68
C PRO A 106 -19.08 1.71 8.00
N GLN A 107 -19.07 0.98 9.12
CA GLN A 107 -18.69 1.53 10.42
C GLN A 107 -17.18 1.79 10.50
N THR A 108 -16.38 0.84 10.04
CA THR A 108 -14.92 1.00 9.96
C THR A 108 -14.55 2.14 9.04
N ALA A 109 -15.17 2.21 7.86
CA ALA A 109 -14.93 3.27 6.88
C ALA A 109 -15.28 4.65 7.42
N ALA A 110 -16.44 4.80 8.07
CA ALA A 110 -16.85 6.06 8.68
C ALA A 110 -15.86 6.53 9.77
N ARG A 111 -15.38 5.59 10.61
CA ARG A 111 -14.38 5.89 11.64
C ARG A 111 -13.05 6.34 11.05
N GLU A 112 -12.53 5.62 10.06
CA GLU A 112 -11.24 5.96 9.44
C GLU A 112 -11.34 7.24 8.60
N ALA A 113 -12.40 7.44 7.82
CA ALA A 113 -12.66 8.67 7.08
C ALA A 113 -12.81 9.89 7.99
N GLY A 114 -13.45 9.72 9.16
CA GLY A 114 -13.59 10.79 10.15
C GLY A 114 -12.27 11.29 10.75
N ARG A 115 -11.19 10.53 10.63
CA ARG A 115 -9.84 10.96 11.03
C ARG A 115 -9.17 11.88 10.01
N LEU A 116 -9.71 11.99 8.81
CA LEU A 116 -9.16 12.73 7.69
C LEU A 116 -9.75 14.16 7.55
N ASP A 117 -10.22 14.73 8.64
CA ASP A 117 -10.70 16.12 8.69
C ASP A 117 -9.49 17.09 8.68
N PRO A 118 -9.30 17.90 7.63
CA PRO A 118 -8.16 18.80 7.52
C PRO A 118 -8.13 19.87 8.61
N VAL A 119 -9.30 20.35 9.06
CA VAL A 119 -9.40 21.37 10.14
C VAL A 119 -8.92 20.74 11.45
N ALA A 120 -9.38 19.53 11.77
CA ALA A 120 -8.97 18.82 12.97
C ALA A 120 -7.48 18.45 12.94
N ILE A 121 -6.97 18.01 11.79
CA ILE A 121 -5.54 17.68 11.61
C ILE A 121 -4.69 18.93 11.79
N ARG A 122 -5.06 20.05 11.16
CA ARG A 122 -4.33 21.33 11.29
C ARG A 122 -4.29 21.81 12.74
N ALA A 123 -5.39 21.66 13.48
CA ALA A 123 -5.48 22.09 14.86
C ALA A 123 -4.72 21.18 15.83
N LYS A 124 -4.79 19.84 15.65
CA LYS A 124 -4.26 18.87 16.61
C LYS A 124 -2.81 18.43 16.34
N VAL A 125 -2.43 18.37 15.07
CA VAL A 125 -1.12 17.88 14.62
C VAL A 125 -0.53 18.76 13.51
N PRO A 126 -0.26 20.05 13.78
CA PRO A 126 0.11 21.04 12.74
C PRO A 126 1.37 20.62 11.94
N ARG A 127 2.36 19.99 12.57
CA ARG A 127 3.55 19.49 11.86
C ARG A 127 3.22 18.42 10.82
N PHE A 128 2.24 17.58 11.10
CA PHE A 128 1.76 16.60 10.11
C PHE A 128 1.01 17.27 8.98
N ALA A 129 0.18 18.27 9.27
CA ALA A 129 -0.48 19.08 8.26
C ALA A 129 0.53 19.80 7.35
N ASP A 130 1.62 20.36 7.91
CA ASP A 130 2.69 21.01 7.13
C ASP A 130 3.39 19.99 6.21
N ALA A 131 3.70 18.80 6.72
CA ALA A 131 4.31 17.74 5.93
C ALA A 131 3.39 17.24 4.79
N LEU A 132 2.07 17.18 5.02
CA LEU A 132 1.10 16.88 3.98
C LEU A 132 1.01 17.99 2.94
N ALA A 133 1.00 19.26 3.37
CA ALA A 133 0.95 20.41 2.48
C ALA A 133 2.17 20.46 1.56
N GLU A 134 3.37 20.22 2.10
CA GLU A 134 4.59 20.12 1.31
C GLU A 134 4.54 18.92 0.35
N ARG A 135 4.12 17.75 0.85
CA ARG A 135 4.07 16.51 0.07
C ARG A 135 3.15 16.61 -1.13
N HIS A 136 1.99 17.22 -0.97
CA HIS A 136 0.91 17.23 -1.96
C HIS A 136 0.71 18.57 -2.66
N ALA A 137 1.68 19.47 -2.58
CA ALA A 137 1.59 20.80 -3.21
C ALA A 137 1.29 20.72 -4.72
N ALA A 138 1.87 19.75 -5.44
CA ALA A 138 1.66 19.54 -6.86
C ALA A 138 0.40 18.71 -7.19
N ALA A 139 -0.23 18.10 -6.19
CA ALA A 139 -1.37 17.19 -6.36
C ALA A 139 -2.75 17.87 -6.14
N GLY A 140 -2.82 19.18 -6.20
CA GLY A 140 -4.05 19.93 -5.95
C GLY A 140 -4.32 20.29 -4.48
N GLY A 141 -3.30 20.12 -3.62
CA GLY A 141 -3.36 20.44 -2.19
C GLY A 141 -3.72 19.25 -1.30
N TRP A 142 -3.22 19.29 -0.09
CA TRP A 142 -3.37 18.19 0.88
C TRP A 142 -4.81 18.02 1.38
N GLU A 143 -5.59 19.10 1.45
CA GLU A 143 -7.00 19.07 1.82
C GLU A 143 -7.79 18.23 0.83
N SER A 144 -7.58 18.45 -0.48
CA SER A 144 -8.22 17.67 -1.54
C SER A 144 -7.82 16.19 -1.46
N VAL A 145 -6.56 15.89 -1.16
CA VAL A 145 -6.10 14.50 -0.98
C VAL A 145 -6.81 13.83 0.19
N LEU A 146 -6.98 14.54 1.31
CA LEU A 146 -7.72 14.02 2.49
C LEU A 146 -9.18 13.74 2.14
N GLU A 147 -9.89 14.69 1.52
CA GLU A 147 -11.29 14.55 1.15
C GLU A 147 -11.51 13.36 0.22
N ARG A 148 -10.72 13.28 -0.86
CA ARG A 148 -10.80 12.18 -1.84
C ARG A 148 -10.41 10.83 -1.23
N THR A 149 -9.46 10.83 -0.29
CA THR A 149 -9.12 9.60 0.46
C THR A 149 -10.27 9.20 1.39
N ALA A 150 -10.90 10.15 2.07
CA ALA A 150 -12.07 9.85 2.90
C ALA A 150 -13.22 9.23 2.07
N ASP A 151 -13.46 9.73 0.86
CA ASP A 151 -14.45 9.17 -0.06
C ASP A 151 -14.06 7.77 -0.57
N LEU A 152 -12.78 7.54 -0.84
CA LEU A 152 -12.26 6.21 -1.15
C LEU A 152 -12.54 5.21 -0.01
N LEU A 153 -12.27 5.62 1.25
CA LEU A 153 -12.50 4.75 2.40
C LEU A 153 -13.99 4.44 2.61
N ARG A 154 -14.89 5.41 2.39
CA ARG A 154 -16.34 5.19 2.44
C ARG A 154 -16.77 4.19 1.36
N ASN A 155 -16.29 4.36 0.15
CA ASN A 155 -16.58 3.40 -0.93
C ASN A 155 -16.10 1.98 -0.59
N LEU A 156 -14.90 1.82 -0.01
CA LEU A 156 -14.43 0.51 0.45
C LEU A 156 -15.29 -0.08 1.58
N GLY A 157 -15.92 0.76 2.40
CA GLY A 157 -16.84 0.32 3.43
C GLY A 157 -18.15 -0.23 2.85
N ASP A 158 -18.63 0.38 1.78
CA ASP A 158 -19.86 -0.03 1.09
C ASP A 158 -19.61 -1.21 0.15
N GLU A 159 -18.48 -1.21 -0.57
CA GLU A 159 -18.13 -2.19 -1.59
C GLU A 159 -16.65 -2.63 -1.46
N PRO A 160 -16.32 -3.49 -0.48
CA PRO A 160 -14.96 -3.97 -0.29
C PRO A 160 -14.52 -4.87 -1.47
N LEU A 161 -13.36 -4.56 -2.06
CA LEU A 161 -12.83 -5.31 -3.22
C LEU A 161 -12.13 -6.60 -2.82
N LEU A 162 -11.49 -6.64 -1.63
CA LEU A 162 -10.82 -7.82 -1.11
C LEU A 162 -11.78 -8.62 -0.22
N THR A 163 -12.56 -9.47 -0.86
CA THR A 163 -13.51 -10.42 -0.25
C THR A 163 -12.91 -11.83 -0.19
N ASP A 164 -13.58 -12.77 0.46
CA ASP A 164 -13.17 -14.19 0.45
C ASP A 164 -13.04 -14.73 -0.97
N ALA A 165 -13.96 -14.35 -1.86
CA ALA A 165 -13.90 -14.74 -3.27
C ALA A 165 -12.69 -14.12 -3.99
N THR A 166 -12.30 -12.90 -3.63
CA THR A 166 -11.13 -12.23 -4.17
C THR A 166 -9.85 -12.90 -3.66
N PHE A 167 -9.72 -13.14 -2.35
CA PHE A 167 -8.57 -13.85 -1.78
C PHE A 167 -8.40 -15.26 -2.37
N ALA A 168 -9.49 -15.97 -2.63
CA ALA A 168 -9.44 -17.30 -3.23
C ALA A 168 -8.88 -17.30 -4.67
N ARG A 169 -8.92 -16.18 -5.39
CA ARG A 169 -8.33 -16.04 -6.74
C ARG A 169 -6.83 -15.76 -6.71
N ILE A 170 -6.29 -15.28 -5.59
CA ILE A 170 -4.86 -14.96 -5.46
C ILE A 170 -4.08 -16.27 -5.28
N ARG A 171 -3.34 -16.68 -6.32
CA ARG A 171 -2.52 -17.89 -6.35
C ARG A 171 -1.04 -17.61 -6.14
N GLN A 172 -0.63 -16.37 -6.26
CA GLN A 172 0.74 -15.93 -6.04
C GLN A 172 1.13 -16.10 -4.56
N PRO A 173 2.42 -16.28 -4.27
CA PRO A 173 2.90 -16.16 -2.90
C PRO A 173 2.60 -14.77 -2.33
N VAL A 174 2.05 -14.71 -1.12
CA VAL A 174 1.78 -13.46 -0.40
C VAL A 174 2.41 -13.52 0.98
N GLN A 175 3.19 -12.50 1.32
CA GLN A 175 3.67 -12.25 2.67
C GLN A 175 2.92 -11.05 3.27
N VAL A 176 2.06 -11.31 4.23
CA VAL A 176 1.36 -10.28 4.99
C VAL A 176 2.26 -9.88 6.17
N MET A 177 2.65 -8.62 6.24
CA MET A 177 3.44 -8.10 7.35
C MET A 177 2.66 -7.05 8.13
N VAL A 178 2.85 -7.06 9.44
CA VAL A 178 2.26 -6.07 10.35
C VAL A 178 3.23 -5.76 11.48
N GLY A 179 3.25 -4.52 11.92
CA GLY A 179 4.03 -4.11 13.09
C GLY A 179 3.36 -4.55 14.40
N ALA A 180 4.15 -5.04 15.34
CA ALA A 180 3.64 -5.42 16.67
C ALA A 180 3.04 -4.22 17.46
N ARG A 181 3.40 -2.99 17.08
CA ARG A 181 2.88 -1.74 17.67
C ARG A 181 2.03 -0.93 16.68
N ASP A 182 1.57 -1.57 15.60
CA ASP A 182 0.67 -0.93 14.64
C ASP A 182 -0.70 -0.68 15.31
N ASN A 183 -1.10 0.59 15.38
CA ASN A 183 -2.36 1.03 15.98
C ASN A 183 -3.50 1.24 14.94
N THR A 184 -3.22 0.95 13.68
CA THR A 184 -4.17 1.06 12.56
C THR A 184 -4.64 -0.32 12.11
N VAL A 185 -3.72 -1.28 12.06
CA VAL A 185 -3.98 -2.65 11.65
C VAL A 185 -3.54 -3.62 12.73
N SER A 186 -4.42 -4.53 13.14
CA SER A 186 -4.09 -5.50 14.17
C SER A 186 -3.38 -6.74 13.59
N VAL A 187 -2.59 -7.38 14.44
CA VAL A 187 -1.98 -8.68 14.11
C VAL A 187 -3.05 -9.72 13.82
N GLU A 188 -4.17 -9.69 14.56
CA GLU A 188 -5.31 -10.59 14.36
C GLU A 188 -5.94 -10.43 12.97
N GLU A 189 -6.20 -9.18 12.52
CA GLU A 189 -6.73 -8.91 11.17
C GLU A 189 -5.78 -9.44 10.09
N SER A 190 -4.48 -9.25 10.26
CA SER A 190 -3.45 -9.72 9.32
C SER A 190 -3.35 -11.25 9.30
N ALA A 191 -3.46 -11.90 10.45
CA ALA A 191 -3.47 -13.35 10.57
C ALA A 191 -4.70 -13.98 9.91
N ASP A 192 -5.90 -13.40 10.14
CA ASP A 192 -7.15 -13.84 9.53
C ASP A 192 -7.05 -13.82 7.99
N VAL A 193 -6.59 -12.71 7.42
CA VAL A 193 -6.41 -12.61 5.95
C VAL A 193 -5.35 -13.58 5.44
N THR A 194 -4.25 -13.75 6.17
CA THR A 194 -3.22 -14.74 5.80
C THR A 194 -3.82 -16.15 5.69
N GLY A 195 -4.73 -16.52 6.59
CA GLY A 195 -5.44 -17.81 6.58
C GLY A 195 -6.40 -18.00 5.40
N ARG A 196 -6.83 -16.92 4.75
CA ARG A 196 -7.72 -16.95 3.56
C ARG A 196 -6.95 -17.07 2.24
N LEU A 197 -5.65 -16.77 2.25
CA LEU A 197 -4.79 -16.82 1.07
C LEU A 197 -4.27 -18.24 0.85
N THR A 198 -4.31 -18.71 -0.40
CA THR A 198 -3.81 -20.07 -0.76
C THR A 198 -2.32 -20.25 -0.44
N ASN A 199 -1.51 -19.21 -0.68
CA ASN A 199 -0.06 -19.20 -0.48
C ASN A 199 0.35 -18.02 0.41
N GLY A 200 -0.40 -17.82 1.53
CA GLY A 200 -0.17 -16.76 2.49
C GLY A 200 0.88 -17.12 3.55
N SER A 201 1.66 -16.15 3.97
CA SER A 201 2.51 -16.19 5.16
C SER A 201 2.39 -14.92 5.96
N LEU A 202 2.51 -15.01 7.29
CA LEU A 202 2.45 -13.87 8.20
C LEU A 202 3.82 -13.58 8.77
N SER A 203 4.19 -12.29 8.82
CA SER A 203 5.35 -11.81 9.58
C SER A 203 4.95 -10.64 10.48
N VAL A 204 5.19 -10.78 11.78
CA VAL A 204 4.97 -9.71 12.76
C VAL A 204 6.32 -9.06 13.05
N LEU A 205 6.46 -7.77 12.70
CA LEU A 205 7.69 -7.02 12.92
C LEU A 205 7.71 -6.48 14.35
N PRO A 206 8.72 -6.85 15.18
CA PRO A 206 8.79 -6.39 16.56
C PRO A 206 8.93 -4.87 16.64
N ASP A 207 8.37 -4.27 17.69
CA ASP A 207 8.44 -2.83 18.03
C ASP A 207 8.10 -1.86 16.88
N THR A 208 7.49 -2.33 15.83
CA THR A 208 7.20 -1.58 14.61
C THR A 208 5.81 -0.93 14.68
N PRO A 209 5.70 0.41 14.60
CA PRO A 209 4.43 1.13 14.50
C PRO A 209 3.94 1.21 13.05
N HIS A 210 2.76 1.83 12.82
CA HIS A 210 2.19 1.98 11.47
C HIS A 210 3.00 2.91 10.55
N PRO A 211 3.42 4.14 10.96
CA PRO A 211 4.06 5.08 10.03
C PRO A 211 5.35 4.52 9.43
N ILE A 212 5.42 4.48 8.10
CA ILE A 212 6.55 3.90 7.35
C ILE A 212 7.89 4.55 7.68
N GLU A 213 7.89 5.83 7.99
CA GLU A 213 9.10 6.58 8.37
C GLU A 213 9.69 6.17 9.72
N GLN A 214 8.92 5.42 10.52
CA GLN A 214 9.34 4.89 11.82
C GLN A 214 9.69 3.40 11.77
N VAL A 215 9.55 2.77 10.62
CA VAL A 215 9.90 1.36 10.42
C VAL A 215 11.41 1.24 10.23
N ASP A 216 12.02 0.32 10.98
CA ASP A 216 13.44 -0.02 10.79
C ASP A 216 13.64 -0.69 9.43
N VAL A 217 14.39 -0.02 8.54
CA VAL A 217 14.62 -0.49 7.17
C VAL A 217 15.39 -1.80 7.15
N GLY A 218 16.35 -2.00 8.07
CA GLY A 218 17.13 -3.23 8.15
C GLY A 218 16.26 -4.42 8.53
N LEU A 219 15.37 -4.22 9.51
CA LEU A 219 14.38 -5.22 9.91
C LEU A 219 13.43 -5.57 8.75
N LEU A 220 12.91 -4.55 8.06
CA LEU A 220 12.02 -4.75 6.93
C LEU A 220 12.70 -5.48 5.77
N VAL A 221 13.92 -5.08 5.41
CA VAL A 221 14.73 -5.75 4.38
C VAL A 221 15.00 -7.21 4.76
N SER A 222 15.33 -7.48 6.04
CA SER A 222 15.53 -8.85 6.51
C SER A 222 14.27 -9.71 6.35
N ALA A 223 13.10 -9.16 6.69
CA ALA A 223 11.82 -9.87 6.52
C ALA A 223 11.46 -10.11 5.05
N LEU A 224 11.85 -9.18 4.14
CA LEU A 224 11.54 -9.28 2.71
C LEU A 224 12.53 -10.15 1.94
N ARG A 225 13.78 -10.26 2.37
CA ARG A 225 14.89 -10.85 1.60
C ARG A 225 14.60 -12.25 1.09
N ASP A 226 14.17 -13.15 1.98
CA ASP A 226 13.93 -14.54 1.61
C ASP A 226 12.67 -14.69 0.78
N PHE A 227 11.67 -13.85 1.04
CA PHE A 227 10.41 -13.87 0.32
C PHE A 227 10.55 -13.34 -1.11
N LEU A 228 11.29 -12.25 -1.31
CA LEU A 228 11.52 -11.64 -2.62
C LEU A 228 12.59 -12.37 -3.45
N ALA A 229 13.42 -13.22 -2.82
CA ALA A 229 14.43 -13.98 -3.54
C ALA A 229 13.78 -14.88 -4.61
N PRO A 230 14.37 -14.98 -5.82
CA PRO A 230 13.87 -15.90 -6.83
C PRO A 230 13.91 -17.33 -6.27
N ARG A 231 12.81 -18.07 -6.42
CA ARG A 231 12.83 -19.49 -6.06
C ARG A 231 13.88 -20.17 -6.92
N ARG A 232 14.89 -20.78 -6.30
CA ARG A 232 15.81 -21.68 -7.01
C ARG A 232 14.96 -22.81 -7.62
N ARG A 233 14.97 -22.88 -8.95
CA ARG A 233 14.36 -24.02 -9.67
C ARG A 233 15.11 -25.29 -9.37
#